data_c1e4b4fa3f050824fb288efd68b5a08a
#
_entry.id   c1e4b4fa3f050824fb288efd68b5a08a
#
_cell.length_a   1.000
_cell.length_b   1.000
_cell.length_c   1.000
_cell.angle_alpha   90.00
_cell.angle_beta   90.00
_cell.angle_gamma   90.00
#
_symmetry.space_group_name_H-M   'P 1'
#
loop_
_entity.id
_entity.type
_entity.pdbx_description
1 polymer ?
#
loop_
_entity_poly.entity_id
_entity_poly.type
_entity_poly.pdbx_seq_one_letter_code
_entity_poly.pdbx_strand_id
1 'polypeptide(L)'
;KSKVDIKYDDSDLSVFDDLLELPFARGNKEVVFNNLSKDTKVYYIWITGENDDVTGTVEITPLEKRENGNKIETTIPSTGTTTVTIEEDKNSNEATIKTSSTEDKGISSEAIEESIKIANQYNSDNEGETKITSIQTSYTDGAQTTVSSDVLNSLKDAQVSLEISKKASDGTVEYTWSFDADSLKETEVTGGVNTKLEVFEDAVGYGNQKVVEELTDPDATKCVVAFAHDGELPKNTKVTIAVGDQYVDGTTVYYYHINKETNVLEPIDSVVVKDGMVTLVLSHCSDYVICDKKVCKHEKTEVRNAKKASCTEAGYTGDTYCVDCDTKLATGEVIAKKDHTSSDWIVDKAATVDAEGSRHKECTVCKTVLAKEAIAKLPAPTPTPEPVVIPDVTIRYTTHVQTFGWQGDENNANKWFVNGKMAGTS
;
A
#
# COMPACT_ATOMS: atom_id res chain seq x y z
N LYS A 1 -43.43 39.48 23.55
CA LYS A 1 -42.67 39.70 24.81
C LYS A 1 -43.35 38.87 25.87
N SER A 2 -42.82 37.68 26.17
CA SER A 2 -43.27 36.84 27.29
C SER A 2 -42.65 37.43 28.55
N LYS A 3 -43.48 37.79 29.54
CA LYS A 3 -43.02 38.11 30.85
C LYS A 3 -42.66 36.81 31.53
N VAL A 4 -41.37 36.65 31.95
CA VAL A 4 -40.97 35.56 32.82
C VAL A 4 -41.13 36.08 34.25
N ASP A 5 -42.07 35.51 34.98
CA ASP A 5 -42.18 35.76 36.43
C ASP A 5 -41.17 34.85 37.11
N ILE A 6 -40.08 35.43 37.60
CA ILE A 6 -39.09 34.73 38.43
C ILE A 6 -39.70 34.62 39.82
N LYS A 7 -40.13 33.44 40.22
CA LYS A 7 -40.57 33.18 41.60
C LYS A 7 -39.38 32.70 42.42
N TYR A 8 -39.15 33.39 43.53
CA TYR A 8 -38.17 33.01 44.52
C TYR A 8 -38.84 32.12 45.57
N ASP A 9 -38.29 30.99 45.88
CA ASP A 9 -38.64 30.13 47.01
C ASP A 9 -37.41 29.97 47.91
N ASP A 10 -37.56 30.44 49.12
CA ASP A 10 -36.51 30.58 50.14
C ASP A 10 -36.20 29.25 50.87
N SER A 11 -36.84 28.15 50.50
CA SER A 11 -36.91 26.99 51.40
C SER A 11 -35.86 25.93 51.16
N ASP A 12 -35.04 25.91 50.07
CA ASP A 12 -34.06 24.88 49.92
C ASP A 12 -32.90 25.28 48.99
N LEU A 13 -31.87 25.93 49.55
CA LEU A 13 -30.62 26.23 48.82
C LEU A 13 -29.64 25.02 48.75
N SER A 14 -30.00 23.89 49.36
CA SER A 14 -29.16 22.71 49.40
C SER A 14 -29.21 21.86 48.13
N VAL A 15 -30.03 22.22 47.16
CA VAL A 15 -30.24 21.48 45.90
C VAL A 15 -29.36 22.00 44.75
N PHE A 16 -28.54 23.01 44.95
CA PHE A 16 -27.67 23.57 43.92
C PHE A 16 -26.27 22.97 43.97
N ASP A 17 -26.11 21.75 43.52
CA ASP A 17 -24.78 21.12 43.38
C ASP A 17 -23.97 21.67 42.19
N ASP A 18 -24.58 22.46 41.29
CA ASP A 18 -23.92 23.05 40.14
C ASP A 18 -24.16 24.55 40.04
N LEU A 19 -23.59 25.31 40.98
CA LEU A 19 -23.50 26.77 40.85
C LEU A 19 -22.43 27.14 39.85
N LEU A 20 -22.85 27.57 38.65
CA LEU A 20 -21.96 28.21 37.70
C LEU A 20 -21.59 29.61 38.25
N GLU A 21 -20.49 29.73 39.02
CA GLU A 21 -19.95 31.02 39.42
C GLU A 21 -19.35 31.74 38.22
N LEU A 22 -20.09 32.70 37.68
CA LEU A 22 -19.55 33.59 36.65
C LEU A 22 -18.68 34.66 37.32
N PRO A 23 -17.39 34.80 36.94
CA PRO A 23 -16.53 35.83 37.53
C PRO A 23 -17.09 37.22 37.23
N PHE A 24 -16.96 38.13 38.21
CA PHE A 24 -17.35 39.53 38.09
C PHE A 24 -16.81 40.16 36.80
N ALA A 25 -17.69 40.65 35.94
CA ALA A 25 -17.33 41.47 34.80
C ALA A 25 -18.28 42.63 34.68
N ARG A 26 -17.74 43.84 34.53
CA ARG A 26 -18.51 45.02 34.17
C ARG A 26 -18.89 44.87 32.69
N GLY A 27 -20.19 44.91 32.37
CA GLY A 27 -20.74 44.87 31.01
C GLY A 27 -21.85 43.83 30.87
N ASN A 28 -22.43 43.78 29.65
CA ASN A 28 -23.44 42.79 29.32
C ASN A 28 -22.77 41.41 29.22
N LYS A 29 -23.37 40.44 29.90
CA LYS A 29 -22.99 39.03 29.75
C LYS A 29 -24.20 38.25 29.25
N GLU A 30 -23.96 37.40 28.29
CA GLU A 30 -24.94 36.45 27.79
C GLU A 30 -24.58 35.08 28.37
N VAL A 31 -25.57 34.41 28.97
CA VAL A 31 -25.48 33.06 29.48
C VAL A 31 -26.55 32.25 28.75
N VAL A 32 -26.13 31.21 28.06
CA VAL A 32 -27.04 30.32 27.34
C VAL A 32 -27.29 29.07 28.17
N PHE A 33 -28.53 28.82 28.51
CA PHE A 33 -28.97 27.58 29.14
C PHE A 33 -29.53 26.67 28.05
N ASN A 34 -28.86 25.54 27.80
CA ASN A 34 -29.32 24.57 26.83
C ASN A 34 -30.16 23.50 27.52
N ASN A 35 -31.45 23.41 27.16
CA ASN A 35 -32.24 22.25 27.50
C ASN A 35 -32.29 21.28 26.33
N LEU A 36 -31.39 20.29 26.37
CA LEU A 36 -31.22 19.27 25.34
C LEU A 36 -32.06 18.01 25.63
N SER A 37 -32.74 17.95 26.76
CA SER A 37 -33.68 16.88 27.10
C SER A 37 -35.06 17.09 26.51
N LYS A 38 -35.84 16.01 26.39
CA LYS A 38 -37.27 16.07 26.02
C LYS A 38 -38.14 16.61 27.17
N ASP A 39 -37.57 16.68 28.38
CA ASP A 39 -38.28 17.11 29.58
C ASP A 39 -38.08 18.59 29.82
N THR A 40 -39.04 19.19 30.52
CA THR A 40 -38.96 20.58 30.92
C THR A 40 -37.98 20.72 32.08
N LYS A 41 -36.90 21.51 31.89
CA LYS A 41 -36.00 21.89 32.95
C LYS A 41 -36.32 23.29 33.45
N VAL A 42 -36.14 23.49 34.76
CA VAL A 42 -36.31 24.79 35.39
C VAL A 42 -34.96 25.27 35.83
N TYR A 43 -34.53 26.42 35.33
CA TYR A 43 -33.28 27.05 35.73
C TYR A 43 -33.57 28.25 36.64
N TYR A 44 -32.81 28.37 37.70
CA TYR A 44 -32.86 29.49 38.61
C TYR A 44 -31.64 30.39 38.35
N ILE A 45 -31.91 31.70 38.11
CA ILE A 45 -30.88 32.69 37.87
C ILE A 45 -30.72 33.53 39.12
N TRP A 46 -29.57 33.50 39.77
CA TRP A 46 -29.29 34.32 40.94
C TRP A 46 -28.33 35.44 40.54
N ILE A 47 -28.75 36.70 40.81
CA ILE A 47 -27.94 37.88 40.52
C ILE A 47 -27.57 38.52 41.86
N THR A 48 -26.27 38.56 42.18
CA THR A 48 -25.77 39.26 43.40
C THR A 48 -24.95 40.48 43.01
N GLY A 49 -25.03 41.52 43.79
CA GLY A 49 -24.22 42.73 43.66
C GLY A 49 -23.55 43.11 44.96
N GLU A 50 -22.49 43.88 44.90
CA GLU A 50 -21.77 44.37 46.12
C GLU A 50 -22.56 45.43 46.90
N ASN A 51 -23.57 46.04 46.28
CA ASN A 51 -24.45 47.04 46.90
C ASN A 51 -25.92 46.79 46.51
N ASP A 52 -26.86 47.27 47.36
CA ASP A 52 -28.31 47.06 47.19
C ASP A 52 -28.95 47.63 45.90
N ASP A 53 -28.17 48.30 45.05
CA ASP A 53 -28.62 48.89 43.78
C ASP A 53 -28.10 48.09 42.57
N VAL A 54 -28.52 46.87 42.40
CA VAL A 54 -28.26 46.11 41.16
C VAL A 54 -29.38 46.44 40.14
N THR A 55 -29.06 47.24 39.14
CA THR A 55 -29.94 47.48 38.01
C THR A 55 -29.46 46.68 36.81
N GLY A 56 -30.20 45.72 36.35
CA GLY A 56 -29.89 44.93 35.17
C GLY A 56 -31.16 44.47 34.46
N THR A 57 -31.01 44.16 33.17
CA THR A 57 -32.07 43.55 32.35
C THR A 57 -31.63 42.10 32.07
N VAL A 58 -32.48 41.15 32.44
CA VAL A 58 -32.33 39.75 32.00
C VAL A 58 -33.22 39.56 30.77
N GLU A 59 -32.62 39.35 29.64
CA GLU A 59 -33.36 39.02 28.41
C GLU A 59 -33.21 37.49 28.18
N ILE A 60 -34.33 36.80 28.23
CA ILE A 60 -34.40 35.38 27.95
C ILE A 60 -34.90 35.23 26.52
N THR A 61 -34.02 34.81 25.63
CA THR A 61 -34.38 34.49 24.25
C THR A 61 -34.61 32.98 24.16
N PRO A 62 -35.86 32.53 23.91
CA PRO A 62 -36.09 31.11 23.68
C PRO A 62 -35.34 30.68 22.40
N LEU A 63 -34.56 29.60 22.49
CA LEU A 63 -34.07 28.98 21.28
C LEU A 63 -35.22 28.45 20.46
N GLU A 64 -35.38 28.94 19.22
CA GLU A 64 -36.37 28.40 18.31
C GLU A 64 -36.00 26.95 17.99
N LYS A 65 -36.83 26.04 18.51
CA LYS A 65 -36.79 24.63 18.11
C LYS A 65 -37.24 24.56 16.66
N ARG A 66 -36.33 24.54 15.71
CA ARG A 66 -36.66 24.27 14.33
C ARG A 66 -36.97 22.79 14.18
N GLU A 67 -38.23 22.46 14.07
CA GLU A 67 -38.74 21.13 13.72
C GLU A 67 -38.45 20.83 12.25
N ASN A 68 -37.20 20.53 11.94
CA ASN A 68 -36.79 19.79 10.75
C ASN A 68 -36.03 18.54 11.20
N GLY A 69 -36.77 17.58 11.76
CA GLY A 69 -36.33 16.25 12.18
C GLY A 69 -34.92 16.21 12.76
N ASN A 70 -34.77 15.97 14.03
CA ASN A 70 -33.52 15.63 14.72
C ASN A 70 -32.37 16.67 14.65
N LYS A 71 -32.68 17.96 14.45
CA LYS A 71 -31.70 19.03 14.36
C LYS A 71 -31.93 20.06 15.45
N ILE A 72 -30.95 20.21 16.37
CA ILE A 72 -30.95 21.21 17.43
C ILE A 72 -29.88 22.23 17.09
N GLU A 73 -30.23 23.51 17.00
CA GLU A 73 -29.27 24.59 16.76
C GLU A 73 -29.13 25.47 18.00
N THR A 74 -27.89 25.77 18.39
CA THR A 74 -27.58 26.72 19.46
C THR A 74 -26.35 27.53 19.07
N THR A 75 -26.20 28.71 19.66
CA THR A 75 -25.06 29.58 19.43
C THR A 75 -24.12 29.55 20.63
N ILE A 76 -22.82 29.45 20.43
CA ILE A 76 -21.83 29.51 21.51
C ILE A 76 -21.65 30.98 21.94
N PRO A 77 -21.97 31.32 23.20
CA PRO A 77 -21.97 32.72 23.63
C PRO A 77 -20.59 33.37 23.64
N SER A 78 -19.56 32.60 23.99
CA SER A 78 -18.18 33.10 24.07
C SER A 78 -17.60 33.55 22.74
N THR A 79 -18.08 32.97 21.64
CA THR A 79 -17.66 33.34 20.27
C THR A 79 -18.63 34.28 19.59
N GLY A 80 -19.92 34.27 19.99
CA GLY A 80 -20.99 35.10 19.40
C GLY A 80 -21.33 34.80 17.94
N THR A 81 -20.51 33.98 17.30
CA THR A 81 -20.51 33.75 15.84
C THR A 81 -20.56 32.27 15.47
N THR A 82 -20.36 31.38 16.45
CA THR A 82 -20.34 29.93 16.23
C THR A 82 -21.69 29.30 16.56
N THR A 83 -22.26 28.64 15.58
CA THR A 83 -23.49 27.85 15.73
C THR A 83 -23.15 26.38 15.90
N VAL A 84 -23.80 25.72 16.83
CA VAL A 84 -23.73 24.27 17.05
C VAL A 84 -25.00 23.62 16.55
N THR A 85 -24.88 22.60 15.76
CA THR A 85 -25.99 21.79 15.26
C THR A 85 -25.79 20.34 15.68
N ILE A 86 -26.79 19.74 16.33
CA ILE A 86 -26.80 18.31 16.64
C ILE A 86 -27.59 17.59 15.55
N GLU A 87 -26.96 16.65 14.89
CA GLU A 87 -27.58 15.81 13.85
C GLU A 87 -27.56 14.36 14.32
N GLU A 88 -28.75 13.75 14.50
CA GLU A 88 -28.87 12.33 14.83
C GLU A 88 -28.82 11.49 13.55
N ASP A 89 -28.07 10.39 13.58
CA ASP A 89 -28.12 9.40 12.51
C ASP A 89 -29.39 8.54 12.66
N LYS A 90 -30.17 8.48 11.60
CA LYS A 90 -31.42 7.72 11.57
C LYS A 90 -31.21 6.19 11.59
N ASN A 91 -30.01 5.73 11.29
CA ASN A 91 -29.67 4.31 11.15
C ASN A 91 -28.87 3.77 12.33
N SER A 92 -28.41 4.63 13.21
CA SER A 92 -27.67 4.28 14.42
C SER A 92 -28.19 5.07 15.62
N ASN A 93 -27.80 4.65 16.81
CA ASN A 93 -28.08 5.42 18.03
C ASN A 93 -26.96 6.43 18.29
N GLU A 94 -26.49 7.10 17.24
CA GLU A 94 -25.40 8.05 17.28
C GLU A 94 -25.86 9.42 16.79
N ALA A 95 -25.27 10.46 17.35
CA ALA A 95 -25.44 11.82 16.92
C ALA A 95 -24.09 12.51 16.77
N THR A 96 -24.05 13.51 15.91
CA THR A 96 -22.87 14.32 15.64
C THR A 96 -23.16 15.78 15.92
N ILE A 97 -22.25 16.43 16.63
CA ILE A 97 -22.24 17.89 16.72
C ILE A 97 -21.49 18.44 15.51
N LYS A 98 -22.13 19.37 14.79
CA LYS A 98 -21.48 20.18 13.76
C LYS A 98 -21.39 21.62 14.21
N THR A 99 -20.19 22.18 14.14
CA THR A 99 -19.97 23.61 14.41
C THR A 99 -19.78 24.38 13.11
N SER A 100 -20.39 25.55 13.03
CA SER A 100 -20.15 26.50 11.96
C SER A 100 -19.95 27.90 12.55
N SER A 101 -18.97 28.64 12.06
CA SER A 101 -18.69 30.00 12.51
C SER A 101 -18.85 30.98 11.34
N THR A 102 -19.40 32.17 11.63
CA THR A 102 -19.43 33.27 10.66
C THR A 102 -18.12 34.05 10.61
N GLU A 103 -17.27 33.91 11.64
CA GLU A 103 -15.91 34.43 11.66
C GLU A 103 -14.90 33.29 11.54
N ASP A 104 -14.28 33.18 10.39
CA ASP A 104 -13.28 32.14 10.12
C ASP A 104 -11.90 32.57 10.64
N LYS A 105 -11.58 32.14 11.85
CA LYS A 105 -10.27 32.37 12.48
C LYS A 105 -9.44 31.09 12.65
N GLY A 106 -9.89 30.01 12.03
CA GLY A 106 -9.30 28.69 12.17
C GLY A 106 -10.00 27.86 13.25
N ILE A 107 -9.23 26.97 13.92
CA ILE A 107 -9.77 26.07 14.94
C ILE A 107 -10.06 26.85 16.22
N SER A 108 -11.31 26.82 16.68
CA SER A 108 -11.71 27.40 17.95
C SER A 108 -11.72 26.34 19.05
N SER A 109 -10.74 26.36 19.94
CA SER A 109 -10.70 25.49 21.13
C SER A 109 -11.95 25.71 22.00
N GLU A 110 -12.36 26.95 22.19
CA GLU A 110 -13.57 27.28 22.97
C GLU A 110 -14.82 26.65 22.37
N ALA A 111 -14.97 26.69 21.03
CA ALA A 111 -16.10 26.08 20.36
C ALA A 111 -16.12 24.55 20.53
N ILE A 112 -14.95 23.92 20.49
CA ILE A 112 -14.82 22.46 20.70
C ILE A 112 -15.14 22.13 22.16
N GLU A 113 -14.58 22.85 23.12
CA GLU A 113 -14.83 22.64 24.55
C GLU A 113 -16.31 22.81 24.91
N GLU A 114 -16.97 23.85 24.40
CA GLU A 114 -18.42 24.01 24.57
C GLU A 114 -19.21 22.89 23.91
N SER A 115 -18.78 22.42 22.72
CA SER A 115 -19.38 21.26 22.08
C SER A 115 -19.23 19.99 22.90
N ILE A 116 -18.08 19.79 23.58
CA ILE A 116 -17.87 18.68 24.51
C ILE A 116 -18.81 18.77 25.70
N LYS A 117 -19.01 19.96 26.28
CA LYS A 117 -19.97 20.16 27.36
C LYS A 117 -21.40 19.84 26.92
N ILE A 118 -21.76 20.30 25.72
CA ILE A 118 -23.06 20.00 25.12
C ILE A 118 -23.23 18.49 24.92
N ALA A 119 -22.18 17.79 24.40
CA ALA A 119 -22.20 16.34 24.22
C ALA A 119 -22.39 15.61 25.56
N ASN A 120 -21.64 15.99 26.59
CA ASN A 120 -21.76 15.39 27.91
C ASN A 120 -23.15 15.59 28.51
N GLN A 121 -23.71 16.79 28.42
CA GLN A 121 -25.05 17.10 28.91
C GLN A 121 -26.11 16.31 28.13
N TYR A 122 -26.04 16.32 26.79
CA TYR A 122 -26.95 15.57 25.95
C TYR A 122 -26.89 14.06 26.29
N ASN A 123 -25.69 13.50 26.39
CA ASN A 123 -25.48 12.09 26.69
C ASN A 123 -25.98 11.68 28.08
N SER A 124 -25.89 12.59 29.06
CA SER A 124 -26.44 12.41 30.40
C SER A 124 -27.97 12.46 30.39
N ASP A 125 -28.55 13.43 29.68
CA ASP A 125 -29.99 13.63 29.63
C ASP A 125 -30.73 12.57 28.82
N ASN A 126 -30.03 11.85 27.94
CA ASN A 126 -30.57 10.82 27.04
C ASN A 126 -29.95 9.44 27.32
N GLU A 127 -29.87 9.03 28.58
CA GLU A 127 -29.37 7.70 28.96
C GLU A 127 -30.21 6.58 28.32
N GLY A 128 -29.52 5.67 27.57
CA GLY A 128 -30.16 4.56 26.88
C GLY A 128 -30.76 4.89 25.51
N GLU A 129 -30.70 6.12 25.05
CA GLU A 129 -31.11 6.58 23.71
C GLU A 129 -29.89 6.90 22.83
N THR A 130 -30.12 7.77 21.82
CA THR A 130 -29.08 8.30 20.94
C THR A 130 -28.00 9.04 21.74
N LYS A 131 -26.73 8.80 21.41
CA LYS A 131 -25.57 9.43 22.04
C LYS A 131 -24.83 10.29 21.04
N ILE A 132 -24.32 11.44 21.48
CA ILE A 132 -23.35 12.19 20.70
C ILE A 132 -22.00 11.50 20.82
N THR A 133 -21.47 11.02 19.69
CA THR A 133 -20.21 10.27 19.59
C THR A 133 -19.14 11.05 18.85
N SER A 134 -19.49 12.12 18.14
CA SER A 134 -18.54 12.89 17.35
C SER A 134 -18.86 14.38 17.31
N ILE A 135 -17.80 15.18 17.16
CA ILE A 135 -17.83 16.62 16.90
C ILE A 135 -17.15 16.87 15.57
N GLN A 136 -17.80 17.60 14.67
CA GLN A 136 -17.28 18.03 13.39
C GLN A 136 -17.16 19.55 13.34
N THR A 137 -15.99 20.04 12.99
CA THR A 137 -15.72 21.46 12.77
C THR A 137 -15.01 21.68 11.45
N SER A 138 -15.13 22.86 10.89
CA SER A 138 -14.43 23.22 9.66
C SER A 138 -14.03 24.67 9.66
N TYR A 139 -12.95 24.99 8.96
CA TYR A 139 -12.46 26.34 8.73
C TYR A 139 -11.98 26.50 7.27
N THR A 140 -11.98 27.72 6.76
CA THR A 140 -11.54 28.05 5.40
C THR A 140 -10.21 28.78 5.42
N ASP A 141 -10.07 29.77 6.32
CA ASP A 141 -8.82 30.49 6.52
C ASP A 141 -8.62 30.69 8.02
N GLY A 142 -7.39 30.63 8.50
CA GLY A 142 -7.18 30.81 9.90
C GLY A 142 -5.73 30.77 10.33
N ALA A 143 -5.40 31.68 11.24
CA ALA A 143 -4.12 31.67 11.93
C ALA A 143 -4.03 30.53 12.97
N GLN A 144 -5.18 30.09 13.50
CA GLN A 144 -5.24 29.05 14.52
C GLN A 144 -5.47 27.68 13.89
N THR A 145 -4.44 26.84 13.95
CA THR A 145 -4.46 25.49 13.36
C THR A 145 -4.09 24.38 14.36
N THR A 146 -3.95 24.72 15.63
CA THR A 146 -3.53 23.78 16.67
C THR A 146 -4.69 23.37 17.55
N VAL A 147 -4.88 22.06 17.69
CA VAL A 147 -5.71 21.45 18.72
C VAL A 147 -4.86 21.28 19.97
N SER A 148 -5.26 21.87 21.07
CA SER A 148 -4.49 21.79 22.34
C SER A 148 -4.57 20.39 22.96
N SER A 149 -3.59 20.06 23.79
CA SER A 149 -3.62 18.84 24.60
C SER A 149 -4.85 18.79 25.53
N ASP A 150 -5.28 19.95 26.03
CA ASP A 150 -6.44 20.05 26.95
C ASP A 150 -7.73 19.66 26.21
N VAL A 151 -7.92 20.14 24.98
CA VAL A 151 -9.04 19.75 24.11
C VAL A 151 -9.01 18.24 23.84
N LEU A 152 -7.84 17.70 23.46
CA LEU A 152 -7.72 16.26 23.17
C LEU A 152 -7.99 15.40 24.42
N ASN A 153 -7.55 15.82 25.59
CA ASN A 153 -7.83 15.13 26.85
C ASN A 153 -9.31 15.25 27.23
N SER A 154 -9.94 16.40 27.01
CA SER A 154 -11.38 16.59 27.25
C SER A 154 -12.23 15.71 26.34
N LEU A 155 -11.84 15.54 25.06
CA LEU A 155 -12.48 14.60 24.12
C LEU A 155 -12.33 13.15 24.60
N LYS A 156 -11.13 12.78 25.05
CA LYS A 156 -10.86 11.47 25.63
C LYS A 156 -11.76 11.17 26.83
N ASP A 157 -11.89 12.10 27.75
CA ASP A 157 -12.71 11.96 28.95
C ASP A 157 -14.20 11.88 28.61
N ALA A 158 -14.63 12.68 27.62
CA ALA A 158 -16.01 12.66 27.09
C ALA A 158 -16.32 11.45 26.21
N GLN A 159 -15.31 10.70 25.76
CA GLN A 159 -15.43 9.62 24.78
C GLN A 159 -16.09 10.06 23.47
N VAL A 160 -15.68 11.23 22.97
CA VAL A 160 -16.20 11.84 21.74
C VAL A 160 -15.06 12.00 20.74
N SER A 161 -15.30 11.60 19.50
CA SER A 161 -14.37 11.79 18.38
C SER A 161 -14.41 13.23 17.88
N LEU A 162 -13.32 13.70 17.28
CA LEU A 162 -13.22 15.03 16.68
C LEU A 162 -12.80 14.92 15.23
N GLU A 163 -13.55 15.56 14.34
CA GLU A 163 -13.19 15.78 12.95
C GLU A 163 -13.01 17.27 12.66
N ILE A 164 -11.91 17.62 12.04
CA ILE A 164 -11.57 18.99 11.66
C ILE A 164 -11.27 19.05 10.18
N SER A 165 -12.11 19.76 9.42
CA SER A 165 -11.91 19.91 7.98
C SER A 165 -11.41 21.30 7.62
N LYS A 166 -10.31 21.36 6.88
CA LYS A 166 -9.88 22.55 6.14
C LYS A 166 -10.62 22.58 4.81
N LYS A 167 -11.24 23.70 4.49
CA LYS A 167 -11.96 23.91 3.23
C LYS A 167 -11.30 25.02 2.43
N ALA A 168 -11.35 24.90 1.11
CA ALA A 168 -11.06 25.99 0.20
C ALA A 168 -12.18 27.04 0.25
N SER A 169 -11.96 28.19 -0.35
CA SER A 169 -12.92 29.31 -0.41
C SER A 169 -14.22 28.98 -1.14
N ASP A 170 -14.20 27.98 -2.02
CA ASP A 170 -15.38 27.45 -2.72
C ASP A 170 -16.15 26.39 -1.91
N GLY A 171 -15.67 26.05 -0.71
CA GLY A 171 -16.24 25.04 0.17
C GLY A 171 -15.74 23.63 -0.03
N THR A 172 -14.87 23.37 -1.01
CA THR A 172 -14.25 22.07 -1.24
C THR A 172 -13.33 21.70 -0.08
N VAL A 173 -13.40 20.46 0.40
CA VAL A 173 -12.54 19.97 1.48
C VAL A 173 -11.15 19.70 0.92
N GLU A 174 -10.14 20.38 1.47
CA GLU A 174 -8.73 20.14 1.15
C GLU A 174 -8.18 18.96 1.96
N TYR A 175 -8.49 18.93 3.26
CA TYR A 175 -8.14 17.81 4.13
C TYR A 175 -9.02 17.77 5.38
N THR A 176 -9.06 16.60 6.01
CA THR A 176 -9.77 16.38 7.29
C THR A 176 -8.87 15.58 8.23
N TRP A 177 -8.74 16.07 9.46
CA TRP A 177 -8.15 15.35 10.58
C TRP A 177 -9.23 14.67 11.39
N SER A 178 -9.03 13.41 11.77
CA SER A 178 -9.96 12.66 12.62
C SER A 178 -9.22 12.06 13.80
N PHE A 179 -9.61 12.48 14.99
CA PHE A 179 -9.16 11.98 16.28
C PHE A 179 -10.27 11.10 16.85
N ASP A 180 -10.08 9.81 16.77
CA ASP A 180 -11.05 8.81 17.19
C ASP A 180 -11.06 8.67 18.72
N ALA A 181 -12.24 8.60 19.33
CA ALA A 181 -12.40 8.53 20.79
C ALA A 181 -11.69 7.32 21.41
N ASP A 182 -11.77 6.15 20.75
CA ASP A 182 -11.11 4.94 21.23
C ASP A 182 -9.58 5.06 21.15
N SER A 183 -9.08 5.68 20.09
CA SER A 183 -7.65 5.96 19.90
C SER A 183 -7.12 6.95 20.92
N LEU A 184 -7.89 8.00 21.23
CA LEU A 184 -7.55 8.96 22.29
C LEU A 184 -7.50 8.27 23.65
N LYS A 185 -8.40 7.35 23.95
CA LYS A 185 -8.45 6.59 25.20
C LYS A 185 -7.17 5.79 25.46
N GLU A 186 -6.59 5.22 24.42
CA GLU A 186 -5.37 4.41 24.50
C GLU A 186 -4.08 5.21 24.47
N THR A 187 -4.15 6.52 24.28
CA THR A 187 -2.98 7.40 24.13
C THR A 187 -2.82 8.34 25.30
N GLU A 188 -1.58 8.54 25.75
CA GLU A 188 -1.22 9.64 26.64
C GLU A 188 -0.94 10.88 25.79
N VAL A 189 -1.86 11.85 25.83
CA VAL A 189 -1.73 13.09 25.05
C VAL A 189 -0.97 14.12 25.87
N THR A 190 0.28 14.37 25.52
CA THR A 190 1.18 15.29 26.23
C THR A 190 1.35 16.65 25.55
N GLY A 191 0.98 16.76 24.27
CA GLY A 191 1.14 17.98 23.48
C GLY A 191 -0.04 18.26 22.56
N GLY A 192 -0.15 19.50 22.10
CA GLY A 192 -1.14 19.86 21.07
C GLY A 192 -0.69 19.42 19.68
N VAL A 193 -1.64 19.24 18.77
CA VAL A 193 -1.42 18.85 17.38
C VAL A 193 -1.70 20.03 16.45
N ASN A 194 -0.68 20.45 15.71
CA ASN A 194 -0.87 21.42 14.63
C ASN A 194 -1.37 20.72 13.37
N THR A 195 -2.60 20.99 12.99
CA THR A 195 -3.29 20.31 11.87
C THR A 195 -2.98 20.90 10.50
N LYS A 196 -2.16 21.96 10.42
CA LYS A 196 -1.77 22.55 9.13
C LYS A 196 -0.91 21.57 8.32
N LEU A 197 -1.27 21.38 7.07
CA LEU A 197 -0.47 20.64 6.11
C LEU A 197 -0.48 21.34 4.74
N GLU A 198 0.46 20.97 3.90
CA GLU A 198 0.58 21.45 2.53
C GLU A 198 0.84 20.27 1.61
N VAL A 199 0.18 20.26 0.44
CA VAL A 199 0.33 19.21 -0.57
C VAL A 199 1.12 19.76 -1.74
N PHE A 200 2.20 19.09 -2.10
CA PHE A 200 3.06 19.43 -3.22
C PHE A 200 2.88 18.40 -4.33
N GLU A 201 2.12 18.75 -5.36
CA GLU A 201 1.94 17.89 -6.54
C GLU A 201 3.29 17.68 -7.23
N ASP A 202 3.56 16.43 -7.61
CA ASP A 202 4.83 16.00 -8.22
C ASP A 202 6.08 16.50 -7.45
N ALA A 203 5.93 16.70 -6.13
CA ALA A 203 6.93 17.27 -5.22
C ALA A 203 7.44 18.67 -5.62
N VAL A 204 6.77 19.37 -6.54
CA VAL A 204 7.21 20.69 -7.04
C VAL A 204 7.12 21.73 -5.93
N GLY A 205 8.26 22.37 -5.64
CA GLY A 205 8.36 23.38 -4.58
C GLY A 205 8.61 22.82 -3.18
N TYR A 206 8.60 21.51 -3.01
CA TYR A 206 8.98 20.88 -1.75
C TYR A 206 10.50 21.04 -1.50
N GLY A 207 10.89 21.36 -0.26
CA GLY A 207 12.28 21.67 0.07
C GLY A 207 13.30 20.58 -0.29
N ASN A 208 12.89 19.29 -0.18
CA ASN A 208 13.69 18.12 -0.53
C ASN A 208 13.21 17.44 -1.82
N GLN A 209 12.70 18.19 -2.79
CA GLN A 209 12.18 17.68 -4.06
C GLN A 209 13.12 16.69 -4.73
N LYS A 210 14.42 16.99 -4.82
CA LYS A 210 15.42 16.11 -5.45
C LYS A 210 15.51 14.73 -4.81
N VAL A 211 15.41 14.65 -3.48
CA VAL A 211 15.45 13.39 -2.76
C VAL A 211 14.23 12.52 -3.12
N VAL A 212 13.05 13.14 -3.22
CA VAL A 212 11.83 12.45 -3.63
C VAL A 212 11.94 11.94 -5.07
N GLU A 213 12.43 12.79 -6.00
CA GLU A 213 12.63 12.42 -7.41
C GLU A 213 13.65 11.29 -7.60
N GLU A 214 14.73 11.29 -6.82
CA GLU A 214 15.78 10.23 -6.89
C GLU A 214 15.33 8.90 -6.31
N LEU A 215 14.41 8.93 -5.33
CA LEU A 215 13.97 7.72 -4.61
C LEU A 215 12.67 7.12 -5.14
N THR A 216 11.90 7.87 -5.94
CA THR A 216 10.66 7.38 -6.56
C THR A 216 10.90 6.97 -8.02
N ASP A 217 10.03 6.11 -8.54
CA ASP A 217 10.03 5.79 -9.98
C ASP A 217 9.78 7.09 -10.76
N PRO A 218 10.59 7.40 -11.80
CA PRO A 218 10.42 8.63 -12.59
C PRO A 218 9.05 8.74 -13.28
N ASP A 219 8.42 7.60 -13.59
CA ASP A 219 7.09 7.54 -14.21
C ASP A 219 5.96 7.38 -13.16
N ALA A 220 6.25 7.51 -11.87
CA ALA A 220 5.24 7.46 -10.82
C ALA A 220 4.53 8.80 -10.70
N THR A 221 3.20 8.74 -10.62
CA THR A 221 2.40 9.86 -10.11
C THR A 221 2.64 9.99 -8.61
N LYS A 222 3.06 11.15 -8.15
CA LYS A 222 3.43 11.38 -6.76
C LYS A 222 3.03 12.74 -6.24
N CYS A 223 2.82 12.83 -4.93
CA CYS A 223 2.75 14.11 -4.22
C CYS A 223 3.44 13.98 -2.86
N VAL A 224 3.86 15.12 -2.32
CA VAL A 224 4.38 15.22 -0.96
C VAL A 224 3.34 15.91 -0.09
N VAL A 225 3.09 15.34 1.08
CA VAL A 225 2.29 15.96 2.14
C VAL A 225 3.25 16.39 3.23
N ALA A 226 3.43 17.68 3.38
CA ALA A 226 4.26 18.27 4.44
C ALA A 226 3.38 18.74 5.59
N PHE A 227 3.59 18.19 6.76
CA PHE A 227 2.86 18.53 7.97
C PHE A 227 3.59 19.61 8.75
N ALA A 228 2.86 20.57 9.29
CA ALA A 228 3.44 21.57 10.19
C ALA A 228 3.68 21.03 11.60
N HIS A 229 3.04 19.92 11.97
CA HIS A 229 3.32 19.17 13.17
C HIS A 229 4.47 18.20 12.91
N ASP A 230 5.37 18.05 13.85
CA ASP A 230 6.44 17.05 13.84
C ASP A 230 6.48 16.36 15.20
N GLY A 231 6.18 15.08 15.25
CA GLY A 231 6.14 14.32 16.49
C GLY A 231 5.02 13.29 16.59
N GLU A 232 4.87 12.78 17.80
CA GLU A 232 3.88 11.75 18.13
C GLU A 232 2.44 12.25 17.96
N LEU A 233 1.59 11.39 17.46
CA LEU A 233 0.14 11.59 17.33
C LEU A 233 -0.61 10.58 18.22
N PRO A 234 -1.86 10.89 18.62
CA PRO A 234 -2.75 9.85 19.10
C PRO A 234 -2.78 8.68 18.14
N LYS A 235 -2.76 7.46 18.65
CA LYS A 235 -2.76 6.24 17.82
C LYS A 235 -3.89 6.27 16.80
N ASN A 236 -3.61 5.76 15.61
CA ASN A 236 -4.59 5.67 14.53
C ASN A 236 -5.24 7.01 14.15
N THR A 237 -4.58 8.14 14.38
CA THR A 237 -5.03 9.43 13.86
C THR A 237 -5.17 9.33 12.35
N LYS A 238 -6.33 9.67 11.82
CA LYS A 238 -6.61 9.64 10.38
C LYS A 238 -6.49 11.03 9.80
N VAL A 239 -5.84 11.13 8.66
CA VAL A 239 -5.79 12.36 7.88
C VAL A 239 -6.25 12.04 6.46
N THR A 240 -7.43 12.53 6.11
CA THR A 240 -7.99 12.41 4.75
C THR A 240 -7.60 13.64 3.96
N ILE A 241 -6.98 13.46 2.80
CA ILE A 241 -6.32 14.53 2.06
C ILE A 241 -6.76 14.48 0.61
N ALA A 242 -7.13 15.63 0.03
CA ALA A 242 -7.35 15.77 -1.40
C ALA A 242 -6.01 15.67 -2.12
N VAL A 243 -5.88 14.68 -3.01
CA VAL A 243 -4.65 14.46 -3.78
C VAL A 243 -4.76 14.88 -5.23
N GLY A 244 -5.86 15.55 -5.58
CA GLY A 244 -6.11 16.10 -6.90
C GLY A 244 -6.51 15.06 -7.95
N ASP A 245 -6.78 15.55 -9.16
CA ASP A 245 -7.25 14.74 -10.30
C ASP A 245 -6.14 13.88 -10.93
N GLN A 246 -4.90 14.00 -10.45
CA GLN A 246 -3.77 13.23 -10.94
C GLN A 246 -3.88 11.73 -10.61
N TYR A 247 -4.66 11.37 -9.59
CA TYR A 247 -4.93 9.98 -9.23
C TYR A 247 -6.36 9.60 -9.59
N VAL A 248 -6.51 8.50 -10.31
CA VAL A 248 -7.83 7.96 -10.67
C VAL A 248 -8.41 7.20 -9.48
N ASP A 249 -9.70 7.39 -9.22
CA ASP A 249 -10.42 6.63 -8.20
C ASP A 249 -10.25 5.12 -8.38
N GLY A 250 -10.00 4.41 -7.28
CA GLY A 250 -9.68 2.99 -7.27
C GLY A 250 -8.19 2.70 -7.41
N THR A 251 -7.33 3.69 -7.71
CA THR A 251 -5.88 3.52 -7.71
C THR A 251 -5.39 3.21 -6.31
N THR A 252 -4.55 2.16 -6.18
CA THR A 252 -3.81 1.92 -4.94
C THR A 252 -2.56 2.79 -4.93
N VAL A 253 -2.41 3.62 -3.92
CA VAL A 253 -1.22 4.43 -3.68
C VAL A 253 -0.50 3.96 -2.43
N TYR A 254 0.80 4.14 -2.42
CA TYR A 254 1.70 3.77 -1.33
C TYR A 254 2.22 5.04 -0.68
N TYR A 255 2.28 5.10 0.63
CA TYR A 255 2.82 6.26 1.32
C TYR A 255 4.01 5.91 2.20
N TYR A 256 4.98 6.82 2.21
CA TYR A 256 6.30 6.67 2.80
C TYR A 256 6.62 7.88 3.66
N HIS A 257 7.15 7.64 4.84
CA HIS A 257 7.76 8.69 5.65
C HIS A 257 9.05 9.16 5.00
N ILE A 258 9.26 10.47 4.91
CA ILE A 258 10.50 11.08 4.45
C ILE A 258 11.43 11.26 5.64
N ASN A 259 12.38 10.35 5.81
CA ASN A 259 13.41 10.53 6.83
C ASN A 259 14.43 11.58 6.34
N LYS A 260 14.32 12.77 6.88
CA LYS A 260 15.15 13.94 6.47
C LYS A 260 16.61 13.82 6.87
N GLU A 261 16.93 13.01 7.89
CA GLU A 261 18.29 12.80 8.36
C GLU A 261 19.07 11.83 7.47
N THR A 262 18.40 10.75 7.05
CA THR A 262 19.01 9.68 6.26
C THR A 262 18.73 9.79 4.77
N ASN A 263 17.84 10.69 4.35
CA ASN A 263 17.35 10.82 2.98
C ASN A 263 16.81 9.48 2.42
N VAL A 264 16.01 8.79 3.22
CA VAL A 264 15.39 7.50 2.85
C VAL A 264 13.88 7.63 2.94
N LEU A 265 13.17 6.96 2.03
CA LEU A 265 11.73 6.78 2.11
C LEU A 265 11.44 5.49 2.89
N GLU A 266 10.81 5.63 4.05
CA GLU A 266 10.44 4.52 4.92
C GLU A 266 8.99 4.13 4.64
N PRO A 267 8.71 2.89 4.21
CA PRO A 267 7.35 2.48 3.85
C PRO A 267 6.46 2.43 5.09
N ILE A 268 5.28 3.00 4.98
CA ILE A 268 4.26 2.96 6.04
C ILE A 268 3.15 1.98 5.64
N ASP A 269 2.36 2.28 4.60
CA ASP A 269 1.24 1.45 4.16
C ASP A 269 0.81 1.81 2.73
N SER A 270 -0.34 1.29 2.32
CA SER A 270 -1.00 1.63 1.07
C SER A 270 -2.48 1.91 1.30
N VAL A 271 -3.05 2.75 0.46
CA VAL A 271 -4.46 3.15 0.53
C VAL A 271 -5.04 3.28 -0.88
N VAL A 272 -6.35 3.12 -1.00
CA VAL A 272 -7.05 3.29 -2.27
C VAL A 272 -7.59 4.71 -2.35
N VAL A 273 -7.36 5.38 -3.48
CA VAL A 273 -7.94 6.69 -3.79
C VAL A 273 -9.45 6.55 -3.96
N LYS A 274 -10.20 7.39 -3.27
CA LYS A 274 -11.65 7.42 -3.34
C LYS A 274 -12.13 8.86 -3.35
N ASP A 275 -12.96 9.20 -4.34
CA ASP A 275 -13.51 10.56 -4.54
C ASP A 275 -12.39 11.64 -4.57
N GLY A 276 -11.23 11.33 -5.20
CA GLY A 276 -10.05 12.18 -5.24
C GLY A 276 -9.32 12.37 -3.91
N MET A 277 -9.63 11.56 -2.90
CA MET A 277 -9.09 11.65 -1.54
C MET A 277 -8.33 10.38 -1.17
N VAL A 278 -7.36 10.52 -0.27
CA VAL A 278 -6.68 9.42 0.40
C VAL A 278 -6.75 9.60 1.91
N THR A 279 -6.91 8.51 2.66
CA THR A 279 -6.90 8.54 4.12
C THR A 279 -5.66 7.85 4.65
N LEU A 280 -4.76 8.63 5.22
CA LEU A 280 -3.56 8.13 5.90
C LEU A 280 -3.90 7.82 7.35
N VAL A 281 -3.36 6.73 7.89
CA VAL A 281 -3.43 6.38 9.31
C VAL A 281 -2.06 6.55 9.91
N LEU A 282 -1.93 7.50 10.83
CA LEU A 282 -0.65 7.96 11.35
C LEU A 282 -0.57 7.81 12.87
N SER A 283 0.61 7.47 13.37
CA SER A 283 0.97 7.52 14.79
C SER A 283 2.07 8.53 15.09
N HIS A 284 2.70 9.04 14.05
CA HIS A 284 3.71 10.08 14.07
C HIS A 284 3.46 11.02 12.90
N CYS A 285 3.71 12.30 13.10
CA CYS A 285 3.54 13.33 12.09
C CYS A 285 4.90 13.84 11.63
N SER A 286 5.10 13.86 10.32
CA SER A 286 6.28 14.36 9.61
C SER A 286 5.91 14.60 8.15
N ASP A 287 6.86 14.59 7.21
CA ASP A 287 6.55 14.67 5.79
C ASP A 287 6.41 13.27 5.16
N TYR A 288 5.46 13.13 4.26
CA TYR A 288 5.17 11.85 3.58
C TYR A 288 5.14 12.01 2.06
N VAL A 289 5.65 11.02 1.35
CA VAL A 289 5.42 10.86 -0.09
C VAL A 289 4.27 9.88 -0.30
N ILE A 290 3.35 10.24 -1.18
CA ILE A 290 2.30 9.38 -1.70
C ILE A 290 2.59 9.13 -3.17
N CYS A 291 2.64 7.88 -3.62
CA CYS A 291 2.86 7.55 -5.03
C CYS A 291 2.11 6.29 -5.46
N ASP A 292 1.78 6.21 -6.76
CA ASP A 292 1.04 5.10 -7.37
C ASP A 292 1.91 3.88 -7.64
N LYS A 293 3.24 4.02 -7.57
CA LYS A 293 4.19 2.91 -7.70
C LYS A 293 4.96 2.70 -6.40
N LYS A 294 5.26 1.43 -6.10
CA LYS A 294 6.10 1.10 -4.94
C LYS A 294 7.51 1.63 -5.10
N VAL A 295 7.96 2.36 -4.11
CA VAL A 295 9.39 2.70 -3.96
C VAL A 295 10.15 1.44 -3.63
N CYS A 296 11.15 1.12 -4.45
CA CYS A 296 11.92 -0.10 -4.33
C CYS A 296 13.38 0.13 -4.69
N LYS A 297 14.29 -0.41 -3.88
CA LYS A 297 15.74 -0.36 -4.17
C LYS A 297 16.19 -1.39 -5.21
N HIS A 298 15.26 -2.22 -5.68
CA HIS A 298 15.51 -3.27 -6.67
C HIS A 298 16.63 -4.24 -6.30
N GLU A 299 16.83 -4.50 -4.99
CA GLU A 299 17.91 -5.37 -4.49
C GLU A 299 17.70 -6.85 -4.86
N LYS A 300 16.44 -7.27 -4.93
CA LYS A 300 16.08 -8.65 -5.30
C LYS A 300 15.54 -8.69 -6.71
N THR A 301 16.22 -9.42 -7.57
CA THR A 301 15.83 -9.53 -8.97
C THR A 301 15.63 -10.98 -9.39
N GLU A 302 14.76 -11.20 -10.36
CA GLU A 302 14.57 -12.48 -11.02
C GLU A 302 14.52 -12.32 -12.54
N VAL A 303 14.94 -13.38 -13.23
CA VAL A 303 14.88 -13.41 -14.70
C VAL A 303 13.63 -14.17 -15.14
N ARG A 304 12.81 -13.55 -15.96
CA ARG A 304 11.59 -14.14 -16.54
C ARG A 304 11.71 -14.29 -18.05
N ASN A 305 10.93 -15.22 -18.62
CA ASN A 305 10.83 -15.45 -20.06
C ASN A 305 12.16 -15.91 -20.72
N ALA A 306 13.13 -16.39 -19.95
CA ALA A 306 14.35 -16.94 -20.52
C ALA A 306 14.05 -18.18 -21.36
N LYS A 307 14.67 -18.28 -22.56
CA LYS A 307 14.53 -19.40 -23.49
C LYS A 307 15.90 -19.83 -23.98
N LYS A 308 16.22 -21.10 -23.85
CA LYS A 308 17.49 -21.63 -24.36
C LYS A 308 17.45 -21.66 -25.90
N ALA A 309 18.56 -21.27 -26.53
CA ALA A 309 18.73 -21.41 -27.97
C ALA A 309 18.81 -22.87 -28.36
N SER A 310 18.18 -23.25 -29.47
CA SER A 310 18.30 -24.50 -30.15
C SER A 310 18.91 -24.27 -31.53
N CYS A 311 19.16 -25.34 -32.29
CA CYS A 311 19.60 -25.18 -33.67
C CYS A 311 18.48 -24.75 -34.63
N THR A 312 17.20 -24.81 -34.20
CA THR A 312 16.04 -24.40 -35.01
C THR A 312 15.50 -23.04 -34.56
N GLU A 313 15.63 -22.71 -33.30
CA GLU A 313 15.08 -21.48 -32.71
C GLU A 313 16.14 -20.71 -31.93
N ALA A 314 16.08 -19.38 -32.08
CA ALA A 314 16.87 -18.48 -31.24
C ALA A 314 16.42 -18.58 -29.78
N GLY A 315 17.33 -18.40 -28.87
CA GLY A 315 17.05 -18.27 -27.46
C GLY A 315 16.85 -16.82 -27.03
N TYR A 316 16.62 -16.62 -25.75
CA TYR A 316 16.46 -15.33 -25.11
C TYR A 316 17.05 -15.40 -23.70
N THR A 317 17.81 -14.40 -23.31
CA THR A 317 18.40 -14.38 -21.95
C THR A 317 17.36 -14.17 -20.85
N GLY A 318 16.18 -13.65 -21.23
CA GLY A 318 15.10 -13.28 -20.32
C GLY A 318 15.17 -11.83 -19.86
N ASP A 319 14.02 -11.31 -19.48
CA ASP A 319 13.91 -9.98 -18.89
C ASP A 319 14.17 -10.04 -17.39
N THR A 320 14.86 -9.04 -16.86
CA THR A 320 15.10 -8.93 -15.42
C THR A 320 13.99 -8.09 -14.77
N TYR A 321 13.34 -8.65 -13.77
CA TYR A 321 12.30 -7.98 -12.98
C TYR A 321 12.72 -7.88 -11.51
N CYS A 322 12.28 -6.82 -10.85
CA CYS A 322 12.35 -6.75 -9.40
C CYS A 322 11.30 -7.67 -8.76
N VAL A 323 11.70 -8.46 -7.77
CA VAL A 323 10.79 -9.37 -7.05
C VAL A 323 9.81 -8.60 -6.17
N ASP A 324 10.26 -7.48 -5.58
CA ASP A 324 9.51 -6.76 -4.57
C ASP A 324 8.45 -5.80 -5.17
N CYS A 325 8.71 -5.21 -6.36
CA CYS A 325 7.82 -4.23 -7.00
C CYS A 325 7.33 -4.60 -8.41
N ASP A 326 7.77 -5.74 -8.93
CA ASP A 326 7.42 -6.25 -10.28
C ASP A 326 7.87 -5.36 -11.46
N THR A 327 8.69 -4.34 -11.19
CA THR A 327 9.20 -3.45 -12.24
C THR A 327 10.20 -4.19 -13.12
N LYS A 328 10.07 -4.03 -14.44
CA LYS A 328 11.04 -4.54 -15.42
C LYS A 328 12.29 -3.67 -15.42
N LEU A 329 13.41 -4.20 -14.96
CA LEU A 329 14.69 -3.48 -14.82
C LEU A 329 15.55 -3.53 -16.09
N ALA A 330 15.50 -4.66 -16.80
CA ALA A 330 16.27 -4.84 -18.01
C ALA A 330 15.53 -5.74 -18.99
N THR A 331 15.69 -5.44 -20.27
CA THR A 331 15.28 -6.32 -21.37
C THR A 331 16.43 -7.27 -21.69
N GLY A 332 16.11 -8.55 -21.84
CA GLY A 332 17.08 -9.56 -22.22
C GLY A 332 17.56 -9.40 -23.67
N GLU A 333 18.51 -10.23 -24.02
CA GLU A 333 19.10 -10.28 -25.36
C GLU A 333 18.71 -11.57 -26.08
N VAL A 334 18.63 -11.49 -27.40
CA VAL A 334 18.41 -12.65 -28.24
C VAL A 334 19.68 -13.48 -28.32
N ILE A 335 19.59 -14.75 -27.95
CA ILE A 335 20.69 -15.72 -28.10
C ILE A 335 20.58 -16.31 -29.51
N ALA A 336 21.64 -16.19 -30.29
CA ALA A 336 21.67 -16.77 -31.63
C ALA A 336 21.41 -18.27 -31.59
N LYS A 337 20.82 -18.78 -32.68
CA LYS A 337 20.62 -20.24 -32.89
C LYS A 337 21.97 -20.94 -32.75
N LYS A 338 21.94 -22.14 -32.19
CA LYS A 338 23.14 -23.00 -32.13
C LYS A 338 23.40 -23.57 -33.51
N ASP A 339 24.68 -23.84 -33.82
CA ASP A 339 25.05 -24.57 -35.00
C ASP A 339 24.49 -25.99 -34.99
N HIS A 340 24.23 -26.53 -36.19
CA HIS A 340 23.80 -27.91 -36.32
C HIS A 340 24.97 -28.87 -36.06
N THR A 341 24.79 -29.84 -35.17
CA THR A 341 25.73 -30.92 -34.95
C THR A 341 25.45 -32.03 -35.94
N SER A 342 26.39 -32.23 -36.89
CA SER A 342 26.23 -33.24 -37.95
C SER A 342 26.37 -34.66 -37.39
N SER A 343 25.51 -35.55 -37.83
CA SER A 343 25.65 -37.00 -37.68
C SER A 343 26.77 -37.57 -38.58
N ASP A 344 27.10 -38.81 -38.34
CA ASP A 344 27.77 -39.63 -39.37
C ASP A 344 26.86 -39.80 -40.57
N TRP A 345 27.41 -40.32 -41.68
CA TRP A 345 26.65 -40.62 -42.88
C TRP A 345 25.61 -41.73 -42.62
N ILE A 346 24.39 -41.47 -42.87
CA ILE A 346 23.26 -42.40 -42.78
C ILE A 346 22.96 -42.84 -44.21
N VAL A 347 23.01 -44.13 -44.47
CA VAL A 347 22.72 -44.69 -45.80
C VAL A 347 21.21 -44.78 -45.98
N ASP A 348 20.67 -44.00 -46.93
CA ASP A 348 19.24 -44.02 -47.30
C ASP A 348 18.93 -45.18 -48.23
N LYS A 349 19.87 -45.40 -49.21
CA LYS A 349 19.78 -46.44 -50.19
C LYS A 349 21.19 -46.98 -50.46
N ALA A 350 21.37 -48.28 -50.32
CA ALA A 350 22.61 -48.90 -50.65
C ALA A 350 22.86 -48.87 -52.20
N ALA A 351 24.12 -48.67 -52.59
CA ALA A 351 24.54 -48.77 -53.95
C ALA A 351 24.49 -50.24 -54.42
N THR A 352 24.09 -50.47 -55.65
CA THR A 352 24.16 -51.77 -56.29
C THR A 352 25.04 -51.67 -57.55
N VAL A 353 25.23 -52.76 -58.24
CA VAL A 353 26.00 -52.77 -59.50
C VAL A 353 25.25 -51.97 -60.62
N ASP A 354 23.94 -51.94 -60.54
CA ASP A 354 23.09 -51.32 -61.60
C ASP A 354 22.68 -49.91 -61.24
N ALA A 355 22.64 -49.55 -59.92
CA ALA A 355 22.16 -48.27 -59.41
C ALA A 355 23.04 -47.66 -58.31
N GLU A 356 23.14 -46.35 -58.40
CA GLU A 356 23.78 -45.56 -57.29
C GLU A 356 22.94 -45.65 -56.04
N GLY A 357 23.63 -45.64 -54.89
CA GLY A 357 23.04 -45.47 -53.61
C GLY A 357 22.93 -43.97 -53.19
N SER A 358 22.36 -43.69 -52.02
CA SER A 358 22.31 -42.37 -51.47
C SER A 358 22.54 -42.42 -49.97
N ARG A 359 23.15 -41.36 -49.43
CA ARG A 359 23.36 -41.16 -48.02
C ARG A 359 23.17 -39.71 -47.67
N HIS A 360 22.75 -39.45 -46.42
CA HIS A 360 22.61 -38.10 -45.93
C HIS A 360 23.33 -37.98 -44.57
N LYS A 361 23.59 -36.73 -44.20
CA LYS A 361 23.90 -36.31 -42.84
C LYS A 361 22.77 -35.49 -42.31
N GLU A 362 22.35 -35.71 -41.10
CA GLU A 362 21.34 -34.94 -40.42
C GLU A 362 21.88 -34.30 -39.14
N CYS A 363 21.22 -33.28 -38.64
CA CYS A 363 21.52 -32.77 -37.32
C CYS A 363 21.09 -33.80 -36.24
N THR A 364 22.00 -34.15 -35.35
CA THR A 364 21.73 -35.13 -34.27
C THR A 364 20.63 -34.70 -33.33
N VAL A 365 20.37 -33.38 -33.26
CA VAL A 365 19.37 -32.75 -32.34
C VAL A 365 18.02 -32.55 -33.03
N CYS A 366 17.99 -31.83 -34.15
CA CYS A 366 16.73 -31.42 -34.81
C CYS A 366 16.35 -32.23 -36.04
N LYS A 367 17.19 -33.19 -36.45
CA LYS A 367 16.98 -34.07 -37.60
C LYS A 367 16.92 -33.40 -38.98
N THR A 368 17.25 -32.11 -39.04
CA THR A 368 17.35 -31.40 -40.31
C THR A 368 18.50 -32.03 -41.16
N VAL A 369 18.23 -32.32 -42.41
CA VAL A 369 19.24 -32.85 -43.35
C VAL A 369 20.24 -31.74 -43.69
N LEU A 370 21.51 -32.00 -43.39
CA LEU A 370 22.63 -31.05 -43.56
C LEU A 370 23.39 -31.26 -44.87
N ALA A 371 23.49 -32.49 -45.30
CA ALA A 371 24.16 -32.86 -46.54
C ALA A 371 23.52 -34.11 -47.16
N LYS A 372 23.56 -34.23 -48.48
CA LYS A 372 23.20 -35.42 -49.24
C LYS A 372 24.29 -35.74 -50.23
N GLU A 373 24.59 -37.02 -50.37
CA GLU A 373 25.62 -37.48 -51.30
C GLU A 373 25.19 -38.81 -51.96
N ALA A 374 25.52 -38.96 -53.20
CA ALA A 374 25.33 -40.22 -53.93
C ALA A 374 26.48 -41.22 -53.58
N ILE A 375 26.13 -42.45 -53.38
CA ILE A 375 27.12 -43.55 -53.26
C ILE A 375 27.34 -44.17 -54.66
N ALA A 376 28.58 -44.12 -55.10
CA ALA A 376 28.90 -44.67 -56.44
C ALA A 376 28.46 -46.13 -56.56
N LYS A 377 28.08 -46.55 -57.77
CA LYS A 377 27.76 -47.94 -58.09
C LYS A 377 28.86 -48.89 -57.69
N LEU A 378 28.48 -50.04 -57.20
CA LEU A 378 29.43 -51.10 -56.92
C LEU A 378 30.09 -51.59 -58.28
N PRO A 379 31.38 -51.91 -58.28
CA PRO A 379 32.03 -52.47 -59.46
C PRO A 379 31.37 -53.79 -59.82
N ALA A 380 31.23 -53.98 -61.12
CA ALA A 380 30.74 -55.29 -61.66
C ALA A 380 31.62 -56.41 -61.05
N PRO A 381 31.01 -57.53 -60.68
CA PRO A 381 31.76 -58.66 -60.20
C PRO A 381 32.77 -59.08 -61.22
N THR A 382 34.04 -59.11 -60.80
CA THR A 382 35.13 -59.67 -61.70
C THR A 382 34.76 -61.08 -62.00
N PRO A 383 34.77 -61.48 -63.30
CA PRO A 383 34.44 -62.87 -63.69
C PRO A 383 35.36 -63.82 -62.89
N THR A 384 34.79 -64.77 -62.25
CA THR A 384 35.48 -65.84 -61.56
C THR A 384 36.42 -66.51 -62.53
N PRO A 385 37.74 -66.61 -62.30
CA PRO A 385 38.61 -67.34 -63.22
C PRO A 385 38.15 -68.78 -63.29
N GLU A 386 38.16 -69.32 -64.50
CA GLU A 386 37.83 -70.72 -64.75
C GLU A 386 38.70 -71.62 -63.90
N PRO A 387 38.19 -72.74 -63.40
CA PRO A 387 38.95 -73.64 -62.53
C PRO A 387 40.16 -74.20 -63.31
N VAL A 388 41.36 -73.92 -62.82
CA VAL A 388 42.56 -74.53 -63.38
C VAL A 388 42.57 -76.00 -63.01
N VAL A 389 42.51 -76.85 -64.06
CA VAL A 389 42.70 -78.28 -63.89
C VAL A 389 44.14 -78.53 -63.46
N ILE A 390 44.35 -78.90 -62.26
CA ILE A 390 45.65 -79.30 -61.73
C ILE A 390 45.84 -80.77 -62.04
N PRO A 391 46.86 -81.13 -62.74
CA PRO A 391 47.20 -82.57 -62.95
C PRO A 391 47.54 -83.22 -61.63
N ASP A 392 47.17 -84.54 -61.56
CA ASP A 392 47.45 -85.35 -60.29
C ASP A 392 48.84 -85.22 -59.83
N VAL A 393 48.94 -84.59 -58.60
CA VAL A 393 50.25 -84.52 -57.96
C VAL A 393 50.30 -85.56 -56.82
N THR A 394 51.17 -86.54 -57.06
CA THR A 394 51.44 -87.53 -55.99
C THR A 394 52.23 -86.90 -54.89
N ILE A 395 51.54 -86.66 -53.76
CA ILE A 395 52.22 -86.10 -52.54
C ILE A 395 52.90 -87.27 -51.80
N ARG A 396 54.20 -87.25 -51.76
CA ARG A 396 54.95 -88.15 -50.89
C ARG A 396 55.06 -87.44 -49.50
N TYR A 397 54.47 -88.08 -48.52
CA TYR A 397 54.61 -87.64 -47.14
C TYR A 397 55.93 -88.18 -46.54
N THR A 398 56.82 -87.36 -46.12
CA THR A 398 57.80 -87.67 -45.15
C THR A 398 57.32 -87.26 -43.79
N THR A 399 56.98 -88.27 -42.95
CA THR A 399 56.61 -88.05 -41.59
C THR A 399 57.77 -87.54 -40.77
N HIS A 400 57.78 -86.25 -40.49
CA HIS A 400 58.58 -85.74 -39.40
C HIS A 400 57.72 -85.72 -38.17
N VAL A 401 58.10 -86.47 -37.16
CA VAL A 401 57.46 -86.40 -35.85
C VAL A 401 57.89 -85.07 -35.20
N GLN A 402 57.01 -84.11 -35.20
CA GLN A 402 57.17 -82.92 -34.40
C GLN A 402 56.63 -83.24 -33.02
N THR A 403 57.40 -83.10 -32.00
CA THR A 403 57.00 -83.12 -30.61
C THR A 403 56.34 -81.79 -30.27
N PHE A 404 55.03 -81.81 -30.02
CA PHE A 404 54.36 -80.66 -29.47
C PHE A 404 54.60 -80.58 -27.98
N GLY A 405 55.32 -79.55 -27.51
CA GLY A 405 55.41 -79.23 -26.10
C GLY A 405 54.28 -78.32 -25.68
N TRP A 406 53.50 -78.77 -24.72
CA TRP A 406 52.55 -77.93 -24.09
C TRP A 406 53.21 -77.10 -22.99
N GLN A 407 53.24 -75.79 -23.10
CA GLN A 407 53.67 -74.90 -22.02
C GLN A 407 52.38 -74.36 -21.39
N GLY A 408 52.00 -74.96 -20.29
CA GLY A 408 50.86 -74.55 -19.52
C GLY A 408 51.25 -73.29 -18.68
N ASP A 409 50.71 -72.20 -19.05
CA ASP A 409 50.59 -71.01 -18.24
C ASP A 409 49.08 -70.71 -18.11
N GLU A 410 48.59 -70.49 -16.91
CA GLU A 410 47.15 -70.31 -16.67
C GLU A 410 46.51 -69.19 -17.52
N ASN A 411 47.31 -68.20 -17.97
CA ASN A 411 46.87 -67.12 -18.85
C ASN A 411 46.89 -67.48 -20.33
N ASN A 412 47.35 -68.66 -20.71
CA ASN A 412 47.41 -69.09 -22.09
C ASN A 412 46.75 -70.47 -22.36
N ALA A 413 45.85 -70.88 -21.51
CA ALA A 413 45.27 -72.22 -21.49
C ALA A 413 44.59 -72.64 -22.83
N ASN A 414 44.21 -71.70 -23.67
CA ASN A 414 43.52 -71.97 -24.97
C ASN A 414 44.42 -71.59 -26.19
N LYS A 415 45.76 -71.49 -26.03
CA LYS A 415 46.69 -71.15 -27.09
C LYS A 415 47.70 -72.30 -27.27
N TRP A 416 47.87 -72.64 -28.51
CA TRP A 416 48.93 -73.66 -28.83
C TRP A 416 49.91 -73.08 -29.82
N PHE A 417 51.14 -73.54 -29.67
CA PHE A 417 52.24 -72.96 -30.37
C PHE A 417 52.98 -74.02 -31.21
N VAL A 418 53.45 -73.64 -32.35
CA VAL A 418 54.30 -74.44 -33.24
C VAL A 418 55.64 -73.71 -33.34
N ASN A 419 56.75 -74.43 -32.97
CA ASN A 419 58.10 -73.86 -33.00
C ASN A 419 58.23 -72.55 -32.19
N GLY A 420 57.61 -72.48 -30.99
CA GLY A 420 57.67 -71.31 -30.12
C GLY A 420 56.87 -70.09 -30.57
N LYS A 421 56.11 -70.19 -31.62
CA LYS A 421 55.23 -69.14 -32.11
C LYS A 421 53.73 -69.56 -31.89
N MET A 422 52.96 -68.65 -31.47
CA MET A 422 51.53 -68.93 -31.32
C MET A 422 50.93 -69.32 -32.64
N ALA A 423 50.28 -70.50 -32.73
CA ALA A 423 49.72 -71.08 -33.89
C ALA A 423 48.16 -71.06 -33.95
N GLY A 424 47.53 -70.84 -32.82
CA GLY A 424 46.08 -70.71 -32.73
C GLY A 424 45.58 -70.64 -31.30
N THR A 425 44.27 -70.35 -31.17
CA THR A 425 43.55 -70.48 -29.93
C THR A 425 42.33 -71.38 -30.18
N SER A 426 41.99 -72.25 -29.28
CA SER A 426 40.81 -73.07 -29.30
C SER A 426 39.57 -72.28 -28.87
#